data_e5866c66bca7ac4da6319527bf6b0186
#
_entry.id   e5866c66bca7ac4da6319527bf6b0186
#
_cell.length_a   1.000
_cell.length_b   1.000
_cell.length_c   1.000
_cell.angle_alpha   90.00
_cell.angle_beta   90.00
_cell.angle_gamma   90.00
#
_symmetry.space_group_name_H-M   'P 1'
#
loop_
_entity.id
_entity.type
_entity.pdbx_description
1 polymer ?
#
loop_
_entity_poly.entity_id
_entity_poly.type
_entity_poly.pdbx_seq_one_letter_code
_entity_poly.pdbx_strand_id
1 'polypeptide(L)'
;MISKSALRPGDGVRYLFRGVMVGDGHRPAGTALRDAQDEAGVPPGIWRGRGLEAVGLTAGDVVSERQAELLLGEGRHPDADRIERERLEAGDDPAKARRAGVLGRPIEHNRSPKTEKAKERVPWLGMDLVFRPPPTAHIAWALMGDEERRVLELCQDISVDKTLEWLGESVAQIRSGSDGKHRTQVRDGLIVAVFRHYESRAEESKPLLHDHAVVSIRARRPDAKGTWGNLSADTLLAHIVAADTLYLLFFMEEVSARLGWAWEPREVTPGRRPVMEIAGIDQRLIGWQSTRRQQIEEALFVLTAEYVEEHGHEPGEKAAYGLACRAADRTRPPKRKEPRPLSELRERWRKSAIAAFGADVIDRLAQRARAAAAAVWARVRPVVDVALAAVDVVAVVYVMRGAFKRHHLLAEARRYLSYVLRGRPHQPGLDERIVQTVVDDYTRPVGRGLMMTADLHALYPRDTGDQAVLRPLTRNRTLPLYARARLAADALKARMHAARRAERLGSRARPHTVAVPGTSRSGLLPLRPDREAGRAQEQQQGTEAAALEQTRSTIEAVAQMAAKLQDTVRERAAARAAARAARQRPTPPAPSHTPPPGVQPTPGRTPTGGLA
;
A
#
# COMPACT_ATOMS: atom_id res chain seq x y z
N MET A 1 4.32 -0.71 -1.87
CA MET A 1 2.86 -0.44 -1.93
C MET A 1 2.23 -1.19 -3.10
N ILE A 2 1.09 -1.84 -2.88
CA ILE A 2 0.36 -2.55 -3.94
C ILE A 2 -0.80 -1.68 -4.44
N SER A 3 -0.77 -1.29 -5.70
CA SER A 3 -1.93 -0.75 -6.40
C SER A 3 -2.55 -1.82 -7.29
N LYS A 4 -3.81 -1.61 -7.70
CA LYS A 4 -4.58 -2.61 -8.42
C LYS A 4 -5.38 -2.00 -9.56
N SER A 5 -5.49 -2.75 -10.65
CA SER A 5 -6.44 -2.46 -11.73
C SER A 5 -7.11 -3.74 -12.24
N ALA A 6 -8.32 -3.61 -12.76
CA ALA A 6 -9.03 -4.73 -13.36
C ALA A 6 -8.58 -4.91 -14.82
N LEU A 7 -8.19 -6.12 -15.20
CA LEU A 7 -8.00 -6.47 -16.60
C LEU A 7 -9.37 -6.82 -17.21
N ARG A 8 -9.76 -6.07 -18.25
CA ARG A 8 -11.06 -6.23 -18.93
C ARG A 8 -10.86 -6.44 -20.42
N PRO A 9 -11.81 -7.07 -21.14
CA PRO A 9 -11.79 -7.15 -22.58
C PRO A 9 -11.65 -5.78 -23.26
N GLY A 10 -11.07 -5.74 -24.43
CA GLY A 10 -10.84 -4.53 -25.20
C GLY A 10 -9.65 -3.71 -24.70
N ASP A 11 -9.87 -2.50 -24.18
CA ASP A 11 -8.78 -1.60 -23.77
C ASP A 11 -7.89 -2.14 -22.66
N GLY A 12 -8.42 -2.98 -21.76
CA GLY A 12 -7.63 -3.61 -20.70
C GLY A 12 -6.60 -4.59 -21.26
N VAL A 13 -7.02 -5.45 -22.18
CA VAL A 13 -6.13 -6.40 -22.87
C VAL A 13 -5.12 -5.63 -23.74
N ARG A 14 -5.58 -4.62 -24.47
CA ARG A 14 -4.71 -3.75 -25.27
C ARG A 14 -3.67 -3.03 -24.40
N TYR A 15 -4.06 -2.56 -23.23
CA TYR A 15 -3.14 -1.96 -22.26
C TYR A 15 -2.09 -2.97 -21.78
N LEU A 16 -2.48 -4.22 -21.50
CA LEU A 16 -1.55 -5.28 -21.12
C LEU A 16 -0.47 -5.46 -22.20
N PHE A 17 -0.87 -5.74 -23.44
CA PHE A 17 0.07 -6.09 -24.52
C PHE A 17 0.91 -4.92 -25.06
N ARG A 18 0.38 -3.71 -25.06
CA ARG A 18 1.05 -2.50 -25.57
C ARG A 18 1.74 -1.67 -24.50
N GLY A 19 1.55 -1.99 -23.24
CA GLY A 19 2.06 -1.21 -22.13
C GLY A 19 2.75 -2.02 -21.07
N VAL A 20 2.01 -2.84 -20.34
CA VAL A 20 2.56 -3.58 -19.20
C VAL A 20 3.67 -4.54 -19.60
N MET A 21 3.49 -5.28 -20.70
CA MET A 21 4.47 -6.26 -21.15
C MET A 21 5.76 -5.66 -21.73
N VAL A 22 5.78 -4.36 -22.00
CA VAL A 22 6.92 -3.65 -22.63
C VAL A 22 7.41 -2.43 -21.83
N GLY A 23 7.32 -2.47 -20.53
CA GLY A 23 7.92 -1.46 -19.67
C GLY A 23 7.31 -0.07 -19.77
N ASP A 24 5.97 0.05 -19.90
CA ASP A 24 5.26 1.32 -20.12
C ASP A 24 5.58 2.02 -21.47
N GLY A 25 6.41 1.42 -22.30
CA GLY A 25 6.70 1.90 -23.65
C GLY A 25 5.48 1.81 -24.58
N HIS A 26 5.63 2.32 -25.80
CA HIS A 26 4.68 2.11 -26.88
C HIS A 26 5.22 1.04 -27.82
N ARG A 27 4.58 -0.14 -27.80
CA ARG A 27 4.90 -1.18 -28.78
C ARG A 27 4.22 -0.85 -30.12
N PRO A 28 4.96 -0.65 -31.20
CA PRO A 28 4.38 -0.50 -32.53
C PRO A 28 3.58 -1.75 -32.94
N ALA A 29 2.57 -1.56 -33.78
CA ALA A 29 1.84 -2.70 -34.33
C ALA A 29 2.78 -3.55 -35.21
N GLY A 30 2.72 -4.89 -35.03
CA GLY A 30 3.54 -5.82 -35.80
C GLY A 30 4.94 -6.11 -35.24
N THR A 31 5.40 -5.40 -34.19
CA THR A 31 6.68 -5.72 -33.53
C THR A 31 6.48 -6.94 -32.62
N ALA A 32 7.39 -7.92 -32.68
CA ALA A 32 7.37 -9.04 -31.76
C ALA A 32 7.56 -8.58 -30.32
N LEU A 33 6.94 -9.29 -29.35
CA LEU A 33 7.01 -8.91 -27.95
C LEU A 33 8.46 -8.83 -27.45
N ARG A 34 9.26 -9.83 -27.80
CA ARG A 34 10.66 -9.93 -27.36
C ARG A 34 11.49 -8.76 -27.87
N ASP A 35 11.36 -8.43 -29.15
CA ASP A 35 12.07 -7.31 -29.77
C ASP A 35 11.70 -5.98 -29.09
N ALA A 36 10.41 -5.79 -28.79
CA ALA A 36 9.95 -4.60 -28.09
C ALA A 36 10.46 -4.52 -26.63
N GLN A 37 10.63 -5.65 -25.94
CA GLN A 37 11.21 -5.71 -24.60
C GLN A 37 12.72 -5.40 -24.63
N ASP A 38 13.43 -5.96 -25.57
CA ASP A 38 14.88 -5.74 -25.76
C ASP A 38 15.14 -4.26 -26.12
N GLU A 39 14.35 -3.68 -27.02
CA GLU A 39 14.40 -2.25 -27.36
C GLU A 39 14.09 -1.36 -26.14
N ALA A 40 13.10 -1.73 -25.34
CA ALA A 40 12.76 -1.02 -24.11
C ALA A 40 13.79 -1.23 -22.98
N GLY A 41 14.72 -2.16 -23.11
CA GLY A 41 15.69 -2.51 -22.09
C GLY A 41 15.06 -3.09 -20.83
N VAL A 42 13.88 -3.74 -20.94
CA VAL A 42 13.18 -4.39 -19.84
C VAL A 42 13.32 -5.91 -19.96
N PRO A 43 13.39 -6.64 -18.82
CA PRO A 43 13.44 -8.10 -18.86
C PRO A 43 12.12 -8.67 -19.39
N PRO A 44 12.16 -9.91 -19.95
CA PRO A 44 10.94 -10.61 -20.30
C PRO A 44 10.07 -10.85 -19.06
N GLY A 45 8.77 -10.92 -19.27
CA GLY A 45 7.85 -11.35 -18.23
C GLY A 45 8.13 -12.79 -17.79
N ILE A 46 7.88 -13.08 -16.52
CA ILE A 46 8.12 -14.40 -15.91
C ILE A 46 6.83 -14.94 -15.31
N TRP A 47 6.56 -16.21 -15.54
CA TRP A 47 5.45 -16.91 -14.91
C TRP A 47 5.73 -17.18 -13.42
N ARG A 48 4.73 -16.92 -12.57
CA ARG A 48 4.79 -17.07 -11.11
C ARG A 48 3.48 -17.67 -10.56
N GLY A 49 3.57 -18.25 -9.37
CA GLY A 49 2.42 -18.81 -8.65
C GLY A 49 2.28 -20.32 -8.83
N ARG A 50 1.71 -20.96 -7.82
CA ARG A 50 1.61 -22.43 -7.74
C ARG A 50 0.55 -23.04 -8.69
N GLY A 51 -0.40 -22.23 -9.17
CA GLY A 51 -1.43 -22.67 -10.11
C GLY A 51 -0.92 -22.98 -11.51
N LEU A 52 0.36 -22.70 -11.82
CA LEU A 52 0.97 -22.89 -13.13
C LEU A 52 1.04 -24.37 -13.55
N GLU A 53 1.36 -25.26 -12.62
CA GLU A 53 1.44 -26.69 -12.89
C GLU A 53 0.14 -27.26 -13.48
N ALA A 54 -1.01 -26.70 -13.09
CA ALA A 54 -2.31 -27.12 -13.56
C ALA A 54 -2.57 -26.81 -15.05
N VAL A 55 -1.72 -25.96 -15.65
CA VAL A 55 -1.76 -25.57 -17.07
C VAL A 55 -0.45 -25.93 -17.80
N GLY A 56 0.40 -26.77 -17.20
CA GLY A 56 1.64 -27.23 -17.83
C GLY A 56 2.72 -26.16 -17.96
N LEU A 57 2.68 -25.12 -17.13
CA LEU A 57 3.70 -24.08 -17.05
C LEU A 57 4.52 -24.23 -15.76
N THR A 58 5.75 -23.75 -15.78
CA THR A 58 6.67 -23.76 -14.63
C THR A 58 6.94 -22.35 -14.12
N ALA A 59 7.03 -22.19 -12.81
CA ALA A 59 7.46 -20.92 -12.23
C ALA A 59 8.91 -20.60 -12.64
N GLY A 60 9.13 -19.39 -13.15
CA GLY A 60 10.40 -18.97 -13.72
C GLY A 60 10.45 -19.01 -15.26
N ASP A 61 9.52 -19.71 -15.91
CA ASP A 61 9.43 -19.70 -17.37
C ASP A 61 9.11 -18.30 -17.90
N VAL A 62 9.68 -17.99 -19.08
CA VAL A 62 9.42 -16.73 -19.78
C VAL A 62 7.99 -16.70 -20.32
N VAL A 63 7.31 -15.60 -20.12
CA VAL A 63 5.96 -15.37 -20.64
C VAL A 63 6.03 -15.14 -22.15
N SER A 64 5.52 -16.08 -22.95
CA SER A 64 5.33 -15.85 -24.38
C SER A 64 4.06 -15.04 -24.64
N GLU A 65 4.06 -14.27 -25.73
CA GLU A 65 2.90 -13.45 -26.11
C GLU A 65 1.64 -14.31 -26.28
N ARG A 66 1.77 -15.42 -26.99
CA ARG A 66 0.63 -16.29 -27.28
C ARG A 66 0.05 -16.93 -26.02
N GLN A 67 0.88 -17.40 -25.09
CA GLN A 67 0.42 -17.92 -23.80
C GLN A 67 -0.32 -16.85 -23.01
N ALA A 68 0.20 -15.62 -22.97
CA ALA A 68 -0.46 -14.52 -22.28
C ALA A 68 -1.80 -14.14 -22.94
N GLU A 69 -1.90 -14.11 -24.27
CA GLU A 69 -3.15 -13.90 -24.99
C GLU A 69 -4.21 -14.95 -24.62
N LEU A 70 -3.83 -16.22 -24.71
CA LEU A 70 -4.74 -17.33 -24.41
C LEU A 70 -5.18 -17.31 -22.96
N LEU A 71 -4.25 -17.19 -22.01
CA LEU A 71 -4.55 -17.36 -20.59
C LEU A 71 -5.11 -16.09 -19.94
N LEU A 72 -4.50 -14.93 -20.20
CA LEU A 72 -4.88 -13.64 -19.59
C LEU A 72 -5.89 -12.86 -20.43
N GLY A 73 -5.92 -13.08 -21.75
CA GLY A 73 -6.83 -12.39 -22.67
C GLY A 73 -8.13 -13.15 -22.94
N GLU A 74 -8.07 -14.48 -23.08
CA GLU A 74 -9.21 -15.30 -23.46
C GLU A 74 -9.69 -16.26 -22.36
N GLY A 75 -8.89 -16.51 -21.32
CA GLY A 75 -9.17 -17.50 -20.27
C GLY A 75 -9.12 -18.94 -20.78
N ARG A 76 -8.23 -19.19 -21.74
CA ARG A 76 -7.97 -20.50 -22.36
C ARG A 76 -6.64 -21.07 -21.85
N HIS A 77 -6.46 -22.38 -22.05
CA HIS A 77 -5.20 -23.07 -21.76
C HIS A 77 -4.04 -22.43 -22.56
N PRO A 78 -2.82 -22.31 -22.00
CA PRO A 78 -1.68 -21.75 -22.77
C PRO A 78 -1.38 -22.52 -24.06
N ASP A 79 -1.70 -23.84 -24.09
CA ASP A 79 -1.58 -24.70 -25.28
C ASP A 79 -2.90 -24.87 -26.04
N ALA A 80 -3.85 -23.95 -25.89
CA ALA A 80 -5.18 -24.13 -26.47
C ALA A 80 -5.16 -24.33 -28.00
N ASP A 81 -4.20 -23.72 -28.70
CA ASP A 81 -4.05 -23.87 -30.15
C ASP A 81 -3.60 -25.30 -30.54
N ARG A 82 -2.73 -25.92 -29.73
CA ARG A 82 -2.34 -27.33 -29.92
C ARG A 82 -3.51 -28.25 -29.61
N ILE A 83 -4.21 -28.04 -28.49
CA ILE A 83 -5.39 -28.82 -28.09
C ILE A 83 -6.49 -28.75 -29.15
N GLU A 84 -6.77 -27.58 -29.71
CA GLU A 84 -7.77 -27.35 -30.75
C GLU A 84 -7.41 -28.11 -32.02
N ARG A 85 -6.14 -28.05 -32.46
CA ARG A 85 -5.63 -28.78 -33.63
C ARG A 85 -5.77 -30.30 -33.46
N GLU A 86 -5.29 -30.85 -32.34
CA GLU A 86 -5.39 -32.29 -32.03
C GLU A 86 -6.85 -32.79 -32.03
N ARG A 87 -7.79 -31.97 -31.58
CA ARG A 87 -9.21 -32.28 -31.61
C ARG A 87 -9.82 -32.25 -33.00
N LEU A 88 -9.40 -31.29 -33.82
CA LEU A 88 -9.82 -31.23 -35.23
C LEU A 88 -9.27 -32.42 -36.01
N GLU A 89 -8.03 -32.82 -35.81
CA GLU A 89 -7.42 -34.01 -36.39
C GLU A 89 -8.11 -35.29 -35.94
N ALA A 90 -8.65 -35.33 -34.71
CA ALA A 90 -9.44 -36.43 -34.18
C ALA A 90 -10.90 -36.43 -34.68
N GLY A 91 -11.31 -35.49 -35.55
CA GLY A 91 -12.63 -35.42 -36.16
C GLY A 91 -13.70 -34.69 -35.34
N ASP A 92 -13.32 -33.95 -34.30
CA ASP A 92 -14.27 -33.09 -33.59
C ASP A 92 -14.69 -31.89 -34.47
N ASP A 93 -15.93 -31.43 -34.30
CA ASP A 93 -16.35 -30.20 -34.96
C ASP A 93 -15.59 -28.97 -34.44
N PRO A 94 -15.44 -27.91 -35.24
CA PRO A 94 -14.60 -26.73 -34.85
C PRO A 94 -15.04 -26.06 -33.54
N ALA A 95 -16.33 -25.98 -33.24
CA ALA A 95 -16.82 -25.36 -32.01
C ALA A 95 -16.47 -26.20 -30.77
N LYS A 96 -16.56 -27.53 -30.89
CA LYS A 96 -16.18 -28.49 -29.86
C LYS A 96 -14.66 -28.50 -29.65
N ALA A 97 -13.89 -28.54 -30.74
CA ALA A 97 -12.43 -28.48 -30.70
C ALA A 97 -11.95 -27.19 -29.98
N ARG A 98 -12.45 -26.00 -30.36
CA ARG A 98 -12.16 -24.74 -29.72
C ARG A 98 -12.52 -24.75 -28.24
N ARG A 99 -13.66 -25.34 -27.87
CA ARG A 99 -14.14 -25.41 -26.48
C ARG A 99 -13.23 -26.27 -25.60
N ALA A 100 -12.55 -27.25 -26.13
CA ALA A 100 -11.63 -28.09 -25.37
C ALA A 100 -10.49 -27.35 -24.72
N GLY A 101 -10.01 -26.24 -25.33
CA GLY A 101 -8.99 -25.39 -24.78
C GLY A 101 -9.48 -24.33 -23.77
N VAL A 102 -10.79 -24.26 -23.46
CA VAL A 102 -11.33 -23.23 -22.54
C VAL A 102 -11.25 -23.70 -21.10
N LEU A 103 -10.67 -22.88 -20.23
CA LEU A 103 -10.58 -23.13 -18.79
C LEU A 103 -11.91 -22.76 -18.11
N GLY A 104 -12.78 -23.75 -17.93
CA GLY A 104 -14.10 -23.57 -17.31
C GLY A 104 -15.17 -23.02 -18.28
N ARG A 105 -15.99 -22.08 -17.82
CA ARG A 105 -16.99 -21.46 -18.69
C ARG A 105 -16.35 -20.37 -19.55
N PRO A 106 -16.75 -20.23 -20.85
CA PRO A 106 -16.29 -19.11 -21.67
C PRO A 106 -16.54 -17.77 -20.99
N ILE A 107 -15.63 -16.81 -21.18
CA ILE A 107 -15.80 -15.45 -20.69
C ILE A 107 -16.59 -14.68 -21.74
N GLU A 108 -17.90 -14.59 -21.55
CA GLU A 108 -18.80 -13.92 -22.48
C GLU A 108 -19.08 -12.49 -22.02
N HIS A 109 -19.02 -11.57 -22.96
CA HIS A 109 -19.43 -10.20 -22.77
C HIS A 109 -20.93 -10.10 -23.07
N ASN A 110 -21.77 -10.12 -22.04
CA ASN A 110 -23.22 -10.00 -22.20
C ASN A 110 -23.58 -8.52 -22.46
N ARG A 111 -23.78 -8.18 -23.73
CA ARG A 111 -24.08 -6.79 -24.21
C ARG A 111 -25.52 -6.35 -23.99
N SER A 112 -26.42 -7.27 -23.64
CA SER A 112 -27.83 -6.92 -23.45
C SER A 112 -28.12 -6.68 -21.98
N PRO A 113 -28.34 -5.45 -21.53
CA PRO A 113 -28.84 -5.18 -20.19
C PRO A 113 -30.24 -5.79 -20.06
N LYS A 114 -30.47 -6.55 -19.00
CA LYS A 114 -31.80 -7.17 -18.74
C LYS A 114 -32.88 -6.14 -18.44
N THR A 115 -32.51 -4.87 -18.18
CA THR A 115 -33.40 -3.73 -17.96
C THR A 115 -32.69 -2.44 -18.35
N GLU A 116 -33.41 -1.40 -18.77
CA GLU A 116 -32.86 -0.07 -19.10
C GLU A 116 -32.02 0.57 -17.99
N LYS A 117 -32.23 0.19 -16.74
CA LYS A 117 -31.47 0.67 -15.56
C LYS A 117 -30.25 -0.16 -15.20
N ALA A 118 -30.06 -1.34 -15.79
CA ALA A 118 -28.92 -2.20 -15.51
C ALA A 118 -27.71 -1.77 -16.33
N LYS A 119 -26.65 -1.29 -15.65
CA LYS A 119 -25.37 -0.99 -16.30
C LYS A 119 -24.79 -2.27 -16.93
N GLU A 120 -24.27 -2.14 -18.14
CA GLU A 120 -23.54 -3.21 -18.83
C GLU A 120 -22.43 -3.76 -17.91
N ARG A 121 -22.41 -5.07 -17.71
CA ARG A 121 -21.43 -5.73 -16.84
C ARG A 121 -20.31 -6.30 -17.67
N VAL A 122 -19.22 -5.55 -17.78
CA VAL A 122 -18.01 -6.02 -18.45
C VAL A 122 -17.31 -7.08 -17.58
N PRO A 123 -17.02 -8.29 -18.11
CA PRO A 123 -16.36 -9.34 -17.34
C PRO A 123 -14.93 -8.96 -16.98
N TRP A 124 -14.39 -9.58 -15.93
CA TRP A 124 -12.98 -9.51 -15.58
C TRP A 124 -12.25 -10.69 -16.21
N LEU A 125 -11.08 -10.42 -16.77
CA LEU A 125 -10.14 -11.42 -17.29
C LEU A 125 -9.02 -11.70 -16.29
N GLY A 126 -8.74 -10.74 -15.43
CA GLY A 126 -7.71 -10.83 -14.41
C GLY A 126 -7.58 -9.55 -13.59
N MET A 127 -6.53 -9.48 -12.80
CA MET A 127 -6.13 -8.29 -12.04
C MET A 127 -4.65 -8.00 -12.27
N ASP A 128 -4.33 -6.73 -12.50
CA ASP A 128 -2.96 -6.23 -12.45
C ASP A 128 -2.69 -5.68 -11.04
N LEU A 129 -1.82 -6.34 -10.30
CA LEU A 129 -1.33 -5.96 -8.98
C LEU A 129 0.07 -5.36 -9.14
N VAL A 130 0.23 -4.07 -8.88
CA VAL A 130 1.52 -3.39 -9.06
C VAL A 130 2.23 -3.25 -7.73
N PHE A 131 3.33 -3.98 -7.56
CA PHE A 131 4.16 -4.01 -6.36
C PHE A 131 5.26 -2.96 -6.46
N ARG A 132 5.33 -2.06 -5.48
CA ARG A 132 6.31 -0.98 -5.41
C ARG A 132 6.94 -0.91 -4.03
N PRO A 133 8.28 -1.01 -3.92
CA PRO A 133 8.97 -0.78 -2.65
C PRO A 133 8.87 0.68 -2.21
N PRO A 134 9.35 1.03 -0.99
CA PRO A 134 9.35 2.41 -0.51
C PRO A 134 10.24 3.34 -1.34
N PRO A 135 10.00 4.66 -1.30
CA PRO A 135 10.77 5.65 -2.07
C PRO A 135 12.28 5.55 -1.91
N THR A 136 12.79 5.35 -0.70
CA THR A 136 14.24 5.21 -0.46
C THR A 136 14.84 3.96 -1.09
N ALA A 137 14.05 2.90 -1.26
CA ALA A 137 14.49 1.71 -1.99
C ALA A 137 14.66 1.98 -3.50
N HIS A 138 13.79 2.78 -4.11
CA HIS A 138 13.97 3.22 -5.51
C HIS A 138 15.24 4.06 -5.67
N ILE A 139 15.53 4.94 -4.70
CA ILE A 139 16.72 5.78 -4.69
C ILE A 139 17.97 4.92 -4.56
N ALA A 140 18.00 4.00 -3.61
CA ALA A 140 19.12 3.08 -3.40
C ALA A 140 19.37 2.23 -4.65
N TRP A 141 18.32 1.62 -5.20
CA TRP A 141 18.38 0.81 -6.42
C TRP A 141 18.91 1.57 -7.63
N ALA A 142 18.53 2.83 -7.80
CA ALA A 142 18.92 3.63 -8.96
C ALA A 142 20.35 4.21 -8.86
N LEU A 143 20.77 4.61 -7.64
CA LEU A 143 21.96 5.46 -7.45
C LEU A 143 23.15 4.73 -6.84
N MET A 144 22.95 3.59 -6.18
CA MET A 144 24.04 2.78 -5.60
C MET A 144 24.69 1.84 -6.65
N GLY A 145 25.66 1.05 -6.22
CA GLY A 145 26.38 0.10 -7.05
C GLY A 145 25.51 -1.01 -7.65
N ASP A 146 26.09 -1.79 -8.55
CA ASP A 146 25.38 -2.88 -9.21
C ASP A 146 25.10 -4.05 -8.28
N GLU A 147 25.90 -4.23 -7.25
CA GLU A 147 25.69 -5.26 -6.23
C GLU A 147 24.42 -4.96 -5.43
N GLU A 148 24.33 -3.77 -4.83
CA GLU A 148 23.14 -3.34 -4.09
C GLU A 148 21.90 -3.35 -4.98
N ARG A 149 22.03 -2.94 -6.24
CA ARG A 149 20.93 -3.00 -7.22
C ARG A 149 20.38 -4.42 -7.39
N ARG A 150 21.26 -5.39 -7.67
CA ARG A 150 20.86 -6.79 -7.88
C ARG A 150 20.24 -7.39 -6.62
N VAL A 151 20.79 -7.07 -5.45
CA VAL A 151 20.23 -7.54 -4.17
C VAL A 151 18.83 -6.95 -3.94
N LEU A 152 18.61 -5.67 -4.23
CA LEU A 152 17.29 -5.04 -4.11
C LEU A 152 16.27 -5.65 -5.08
N GLU A 153 16.68 -5.97 -6.31
CA GLU A 153 15.84 -6.69 -7.28
C GLU A 153 15.47 -8.09 -6.78
N LEU A 154 16.44 -8.82 -6.21
CA LEU A 154 16.20 -10.13 -5.59
C LEU A 154 15.24 -10.03 -4.38
N CYS A 155 15.42 -9.02 -3.51
CA CYS A 155 14.50 -8.78 -2.40
C CYS A 155 13.08 -8.49 -2.90
N GLN A 156 12.95 -7.76 -4.00
CA GLN A 156 11.68 -7.49 -4.67
C GLN A 156 11.03 -8.80 -5.15
N ASP A 157 11.78 -9.65 -5.87
CA ASP A 157 11.28 -10.94 -6.37
C ASP A 157 10.77 -11.82 -5.24
N ILE A 158 11.58 -12.04 -4.20
CA ILE A 158 11.22 -12.88 -3.06
C ILE A 158 9.98 -12.35 -2.34
N SER A 159 9.89 -11.04 -2.17
CA SER A 159 8.76 -10.42 -1.45
C SER A 159 7.46 -10.49 -2.25
N VAL A 160 7.53 -10.35 -3.57
CA VAL A 160 6.40 -10.54 -4.49
C VAL A 160 5.94 -12.00 -4.44
N ASP A 161 6.86 -12.96 -4.56
CA ASP A 161 6.54 -14.39 -4.55
C ASP A 161 5.87 -14.83 -3.25
N LYS A 162 6.45 -14.49 -2.09
CA LYS A 162 5.87 -14.79 -0.78
C LYS A 162 4.48 -14.17 -0.60
N THR A 163 4.26 -12.97 -1.14
CA THR A 163 2.96 -12.30 -1.04
C THR A 163 1.93 -12.94 -1.96
N LEU A 164 2.32 -13.33 -3.18
CA LEU A 164 1.44 -14.05 -4.11
C LEU A 164 1.07 -15.45 -3.59
N GLU A 165 2.02 -16.13 -2.94
CA GLU A 165 1.77 -17.41 -2.28
C GLU A 165 0.74 -17.27 -1.16
N TRP A 166 0.93 -16.29 -0.25
CA TRP A 166 -0.05 -16.01 0.80
C TRP A 166 -1.44 -15.64 0.23
N LEU A 167 -1.50 -14.85 -0.85
CA LEU A 167 -2.76 -14.53 -1.51
C LEU A 167 -3.43 -15.79 -2.08
N GLY A 168 -2.67 -16.69 -2.67
CA GLY A 168 -3.17 -17.94 -3.22
C GLY A 168 -3.67 -18.91 -2.15
N GLU A 169 -2.91 -19.08 -1.08
CA GLU A 169 -3.20 -20.07 -0.03
C GLU A 169 -4.25 -19.61 0.98
N SER A 170 -4.19 -18.33 1.37
CA SER A 170 -5.00 -17.83 2.49
C SER A 170 -6.21 -16.97 2.07
N VAL A 171 -6.21 -16.42 0.85
CA VAL A 171 -7.19 -15.40 0.44
C VAL A 171 -7.99 -15.81 -0.78
N ALA A 172 -7.35 -16.41 -1.78
CA ALA A 172 -7.97 -16.65 -3.08
C ALA A 172 -9.12 -17.67 -2.99
N GLN A 173 -10.27 -17.25 -3.47
CA GLN A 173 -11.48 -18.07 -3.50
C GLN A 173 -12.10 -18.06 -4.89
N ILE A 174 -12.77 -19.16 -5.22
CA ILE A 174 -13.53 -19.33 -6.46
C ILE A 174 -15.01 -19.18 -6.15
N ARG A 175 -15.73 -18.52 -7.04
CA ARG A 175 -17.19 -18.46 -6.98
C ARG A 175 -17.79 -19.75 -7.53
N SER A 176 -18.77 -20.29 -6.82
CA SER A 176 -19.51 -21.51 -7.17
C SER A 176 -21.02 -21.32 -6.98
N GLY A 177 -21.80 -22.29 -7.48
CA GLY A 177 -23.26 -22.22 -7.48
C GLY A 177 -23.84 -21.47 -8.68
N SER A 178 -25.15 -21.61 -8.90
CA SER A 178 -25.86 -20.98 -10.02
C SER A 178 -25.87 -19.46 -9.97
N ASP A 179 -25.86 -18.88 -8.77
CA ASP A 179 -25.89 -17.44 -8.51
C ASP A 179 -24.50 -16.87 -8.13
N GLY A 180 -23.47 -17.71 -8.06
CA GLY A 180 -22.10 -17.31 -7.69
C GLY A 180 -21.95 -16.81 -6.26
N LYS A 181 -22.86 -17.17 -5.34
CA LYS A 181 -22.83 -16.75 -3.92
C LYS A 181 -21.88 -17.60 -3.09
N HIS A 182 -21.72 -18.88 -3.43
CA HIS A 182 -20.79 -19.75 -2.71
C HIS A 182 -19.33 -19.41 -3.08
N ARG A 183 -18.46 -19.51 -2.10
CA ARG A 183 -17.02 -19.31 -2.26
C ARG A 183 -16.28 -20.47 -1.65
N THR A 184 -15.35 -21.04 -2.41
CA THR A 184 -14.46 -22.11 -1.97
C THR A 184 -13.02 -21.68 -2.20
N GLN A 185 -12.11 -22.10 -1.32
CA GLN A 185 -10.67 -21.89 -1.49
C GLN A 185 -10.20 -22.44 -2.84
N VAL A 186 -9.21 -21.81 -3.47
CA VAL A 186 -8.56 -22.37 -4.65
C VAL A 186 -7.77 -23.62 -4.29
N ARG A 187 -7.61 -24.55 -5.26
CA ARG A 187 -6.88 -25.80 -5.04
C ARG A 187 -5.37 -25.61 -5.10
N ASP A 188 -4.89 -25.01 -6.18
CA ASP A 188 -3.46 -25.03 -6.55
C ASP A 188 -2.80 -23.66 -6.43
N GLY A 189 -3.52 -22.64 -5.93
CA GLY A 189 -3.01 -21.27 -5.85
C GLY A 189 -3.31 -20.42 -7.08
N LEU A 190 -2.53 -19.36 -7.29
CA LEU A 190 -2.72 -18.39 -8.36
C LEU A 190 -1.87 -18.70 -9.59
N ILE A 191 -2.32 -18.22 -10.75
CA ILE A 191 -1.56 -18.17 -12.00
C ILE A 191 -1.27 -16.71 -12.29
N VAL A 192 0.00 -16.33 -12.37
CA VAL A 192 0.43 -14.93 -12.45
C VAL A 192 1.55 -14.76 -13.47
N ALA A 193 1.45 -13.73 -14.30
CA ALA A 193 2.57 -13.25 -15.13
C ALA A 193 3.13 -11.96 -14.52
N VAL A 194 4.44 -11.91 -14.25
CA VAL A 194 5.10 -10.76 -13.63
C VAL A 194 5.99 -10.04 -14.64
N PHE A 195 5.80 -8.72 -14.77
CA PHE A 195 6.56 -7.85 -15.68
C PHE A 195 7.19 -6.71 -14.88
N ARG A 196 8.49 -6.55 -14.98
CA ARG A 196 9.29 -5.54 -14.27
C ARG A 196 9.42 -4.25 -15.05
N HIS A 197 9.20 -3.13 -14.39
CA HIS A 197 9.38 -1.79 -14.91
C HIS A 197 10.33 -0.97 -14.05
N TYR A 198 10.99 0.04 -14.64
CA TYR A 198 12.09 0.76 -14.01
C TYR A 198 11.84 2.24 -13.77
N GLU A 199 10.89 2.84 -14.49
CA GLU A 199 10.75 4.29 -14.50
C GLU A 199 9.32 4.77 -14.20
N SER A 200 9.23 5.99 -13.68
CA SER A 200 7.96 6.67 -13.49
C SER A 200 7.50 7.33 -14.80
N ARG A 201 6.18 7.56 -14.92
CA ARG A 201 5.59 8.36 -15.99
C ARG A 201 5.71 9.87 -15.72
N ALA A 202 6.78 10.34 -15.10
CA ALA A 202 7.04 11.76 -15.00
C ALA A 202 7.56 12.32 -16.32
N GLU A 203 7.43 13.63 -16.55
CA GLU A 203 7.98 14.31 -17.71
C GLU A 203 9.49 14.09 -17.79
N GLU A 204 10.19 14.29 -16.68
CA GLU A 204 11.51 13.73 -16.48
C GLU A 204 11.38 12.37 -15.80
N SER A 205 11.77 11.29 -16.50
CA SER A 205 11.80 9.96 -15.94
C SER A 205 12.55 9.92 -14.62
N LYS A 206 11.91 9.39 -13.58
CA LYS A 206 12.52 9.19 -12.28
C LYS A 206 12.50 7.71 -11.93
N PRO A 207 13.44 7.23 -11.11
CA PRO A 207 13.53 5.81 -10.76
C PRO A 207 12.25 5.35 -10.05
N LEU A 208 11.68 4.26 -10.54
CA LEU A 208 10.51 3.61 -9.97
C LEU A 208 10.56 2.12 -10.28
N LEU A 209 11.32 1.37 -9.50
CA LEU A 209 11.31 -0.10 -9.58
C LEU A 209 9.92 -0.60 -9.19
N HIS A 210 9.24 -1.30 -10.10
CA HIS A 210 7.95 -1.90 -9.78
C HIS A 210 7.65 -3.09 -10.67
N ASP A 211 6.88 -4.02 -10.12
CA ASP A 211 6.46 -5.22 -10.82
C ASP A 211 4.94 -5.23 -11.00
N HIS A 212 4.52 -5.44 -12.23
CA HIS A 212 3.14 -5.74 -12.59
C HIS A 212 2.91 -7.25 -12.47
N ALA A 213 2.21 -7.68 -11.45
CA ALA A 213 1.77 -9.06 -11.29
C ALA A 213 0.34 -9.22 -11.82
N VAL A 214 0.24 -9.72 -13.05
CA VAL A 214 -1.03 -9.90 -13.75
C VAL A 214 -1.61 -11.27 -13.39
N VAL A 215 -2.57 -11.26 -12.48
CA VAL A 215 -3.24 -12.45 -11.96
C VAL A 215 -4.36 -12.87 -12.92
N SER A 216 -4.32 -14.10 -13.41
CA SER A 216 -5.42 -14.69 -14.19
C SER A 216 -6.69 -14.81 -13.35
N ILE A 217 -7.85 -14.58 -13.96
CA ILE A 217 -9.13 -14.85 -13.29
C ILE A 217 -9.39 -16.36 -13.09
N ARG A 218 -8.64 -17.23 -13.80
CA ARG A 218 -8.85 -18.68 -13.78
C ARG A 218 -8.11 -19.34 -12.63
N ALA A 219 -8.80 -20.25 -11.94
CA ALA A 219 -8.23 -21.13 -10.93
C ALA A 219 -9.00 -22.44 -10.83
N ARG A 220 -8.37 -23.49 -10.26
CA ARG A 220 -9.00 -24.80 -10.06
C ARG A 220 -9.73 -24.85 -8.72
N ARG A 221 -10.90 -25.48 -8.75
CA ARG A 221 -11.69 -25.79 -7.55
C ARG A 221 -11.09 -26.95 -6.77
N PRO A 222 -11.32 -27.00 -5.45
CA PRO A 222 -10.86 -28.12 -4.62
C PRO A 222 -11.71 -29.40 -4.78
N ASP A 223 -12.58 -29.46 -5.80
CA ASP A 223 -13.36 -30.67 -6.10
C ASP A 223 -12.47 -31.79 -6.65
N ALA A 224 -12.96 -33.04 -6.59
CA ALA A 224 -12.21 -34.22 -7.03
C ALA A 224 -11.80 -34.15 -8.51
N LYS A 225 -12.59 -33.45 -9.35
CA LYS A 225 -12.32 -33.27 -10.78
C LYS A 225 -11.38 -32.10 -11.07
N GLY A 226 -11.10 -31.26 -10.09
CA GLY A 226 -10.28 -30.05 -10.28
C GLY A 226 -10.86 -29.12 -11.35
N THR A 227 -12.18 -28.88 -11.33
CA THR A 227 -12.85 -28.09 -12.35
C THR A 227 -12.42 -26.63 -12.27
N TRP A 228 -12.30 -25.97 -13.44
CA TRP A 228 -11.92 -24.58 -13.53
C TRP A 228 -13.06 -23.62 -13.16
N GLY A 229 -12.73 -22.54 -12.50
CA GLY A 229 -13.68 -21.47 -12.13
C GLY A 229 -13.04 -20.10 -12.18
N ASN A 230 -13.83 -19.09 -11.84
CA ASN A 230 -13.36 -17.72 -11.77
C ASN A 230 -13.07 -17.31 -10.32
N LEU A 231 -11.94 -16.68 -10.09
CA LEU A 231 -11.58 -16.09 -8.81
C LEU A 231 -12.63 -15.07 -8.34
N SER A 232 -12.83 -15.01 -7.04
CA SER A 232 -13.62 -13.97 -6.40
C SER A 232 -12.78 -12.69 -6.29
N ALA A 233 -12.93 -11.79 -7.25
CA ALA A 233 -12.24 -10.50 -7.22
C ALA A 233 -12.51 -9.71 -5.93
N ASP A 234 -13.74 -9.75 -5.41
CA ASP A 234 -14.13 -9.06 -4.18
C ASP A 234 -13.30 -9.52 -2.97
N THR A 235 -13.01 -10.84 -2.89
CA THR A 235 -12.20 -11.41 -1.80
C THR A 235 -10.77 -10.91 -1.86
N LEU A 236 -10.16 -10.97 -3.06
CA LEU A 236 -8.80 -10.45 -3.27
C LEU A 236 -8.71 -8.95 -2.98
N LEU A 237 -9.68 -8.16 -3.49
CA LEU A 237 -9.73 -6.71 -3.26
C LEU A 237 -9.90 -6.34 -1.79
N ALA A 238 -10.66 -7.11 -1.01
CA ALA A 238 -10.84 -6.88 0.41
C ALA A 238 -9.53 -7.05 1.19
N HIS A 239 -8.63 -7.92 0.73
CA HIS A 239 -7.36 -8.23 1.39
C HIS A 239 -6.16 -7.46 0.83
N ILE A 240 -6.35 -6.60 -0.19
CA ILE A 240 -5.23 -5.92 -0.85
C ILE A 240 -4.34 -5.11 0.11
N VAL A 241 -4.93 -4.47 1.13
CA VAL A 241 -4.17 -3.70 2.12
C VAL A 241 -3.39 -4.64 3.05
N ALA A 242 -3.94 -5.80 3.38
CA ALA A 242 -3.22 -6.82 4.15
C ALA A 242 -2.06 -7.43 3.33
N ALA A 243 -2.27 -7.65 2.03
CA ALA A 243 -1.22 -8.08 1.12
C ALA A 243 -0.11 -7.02 0.98
N ASP A 244 -0.49 -5.74 0.85
CA ASP A 244 0.44 -4.62 0.76
C ASP A 244 1.37 -4.53 1.98
N THR A 245 0.81 -4.67 3.18
CA THR A 245 1.59 -4.63 4.42
C THR A 245 2.46 -5.88 4.61
N LEU A 246 2.03 -7.03 4.09
CA LEU A 246 2.83 -8.26 4.10
C LEU A 246 4.01 -8.15 3.15
N TYR A 247 3.77 -7.70 1.92
CA TYR A 247 4.82 -7.44 0.95
C TYR A 247 5.89 -6.48 1.51
N LEU A 248 5.46 -5.38 2.13
CA LEU A 248 6.39 -4.42 2.73
C LEU A 248 7.20 -5.05 3.86
N LEU A 249 6.57 -5.86 4.71
CA LEU A 249 7.24 -6.55 5.83
C LEU A 249 8.33 -7.49 5.28
N PHE A 250 8.02 -8.32 4.31
CA PHE A 250 9.00 -9.22 3.67
C PHE A 250 10.12 -8.45 2.97
N PHE A 251 9.78 -7.38 2.23
CA PHE A 251 10.79 -6.58 1.56
C PHE A 251 11.78 -5.94 2.56
N MET A 252 11.27 -5.44 3.68
CA MET A 252 12.10 -4.87 4.74
C MET A 252 13.03 -5.93 5.34
N GLU A 253 12.54 -7.13 5.60
CA GLU A 253 13.31 -8.23 6.16
C GLU A 253 14.40 -8.73 5.22
N GLU A 254 14.06 -8.96 3.94
CA GLU A 254 15.02 -9.42 2.93
C GLU A 254 16.14 -8.39 2.70
N VAL A 255 15.81 -7.11 2.64
CA VAL A 255 16.80 -6.03 2.51
C VAL A 255 17.70 -5.97 3.76
N SER A 256 17.11 -6.06 4.94
CA SER A 256 17.88 -6.03 6.19
C SER A 256 18.80 -7.24 6.34
N ALA A 257 18.33 -8.43 5.96
CA ALA A 257 19.12 -9.66 6.04
C ALA A 257 20.31 -9.66 5.05
N ARG A 258 20.14 -9.11 3.85
CA ARG A 258 21.15 -9.20 2.77
C ARG A 258 22.09 -8.00 2.73
N LEU A 259 21.58 -6.79 3.01
CA LEU A 259 22.36 -5.54 2.91
C LEU A 259 22.75 -4.96 4.26
N GLY A 260 22.22 -5.51 5.37
CA GLY A 260 22.48 -5.00 6.71
C GLY A 260 21.89 -3.60 6.94
N TRP A 261 20.80 -3.24 6.24
CA TRP A 261 20.14 -1.95 6.39
C TRP A 261 18.94 -2.06 7.33
N ALA A 262 18.65 -0.97 8.03
CA ALA A 262 17.49 -0.86 8.91
C ALA A 262 16.48 0.15 8.35
N TRP A 263 15.30 0.20 8.96
CA TRP A 263 14.19 1.01 8.50
C TRP A 263 13.74 1.98 9.59
N GLU A 264 13.34 3.18 9.17
CA GLU A 264 12.78 4.21 10.04
C GLU A 264 11.44 4.71 9.52
N PRO A 265 10.48 5.03 10.41
CA PRO A 265 9.22 5.64 9.99
C PRO A 265 9.45 7.09 9.61
N ARG A 266 8.97 7.48 8.44
CA ARG A 266 8.89 8.87 7.98
C ARG A 266 7.45 9.34 7.99
N GLU A 267 7.16 10.40 8.68
CA GLU A 267 5.87 11.05 8.61
C GLU A 267 5.77 11.85 7.30
N VAL A 268 4.85 11.47 6.44
CA VAL A 268 4.61 12.12 5.13
C VAL A 268 3.55 13.20 5.25
N THR A 269 2.48 12.89 5.98
CA THR A 269 1.39 13.79 6.26
C THR A 269 1.12 13.73 7.76
N PRO A 270 1.18 14.86 8.48
CA PRO A 270 0.95 14.89 9.92
C PRO A 270 -0.34 14.15 10.31
N GLY A 271 -0.22 13.27 11.30
CA GLY A 271 -1.34 12.46 11.80
C GLY A 271 -1.86 11.38 10.85
N ARG A 272 -1.16 11.07 9.77
CA ARG A 272 -1.36 9.88 8.95
C ARG A 272 -0.32 8.81 9.30
N ARG A 273 -0.57 7.58 8.85
CA ARG A 273 0.40 6.48 9.04
C ARG A 273 1.74 6.84 8.42
N PRO A 274 2.86 6.67 9.14
CA PRO A 274 4.18 6.86 8.59
C PRO A 274 4.50 5.80 7.52
N VAL A 275 5.41 6.13 6.63
CA VAL A 275 5.99 5.23 5.64
C VAL A 275 7.34 4.76 6.16
N MET A 276 7.63 3.47 6.02
CA MET A 276 8.94 2.91 6.38
C MET A 276 9.93 3.19 5.25
N GLU A 277 11.05 3.81 5.61
CA GLU A 277 12.12 4.20 4.68
C GLU A 277 13.46 3.62 5.16
N ILE A 278 14.39 3.37 4.25
CA ILE A 278 15.74 2.93 4.60
C ILE A 278 16.41 4.03 5.43
N ALA A 279 16.86 3.68 6.63
CA ALA A 279 17.54 4.61 7.52
C ALA A 279 18.87 5.11 6.91
N GLY A 280 19.19 6.38 7.14
CA GLY A 280 20.41 7.01 6.66
C GLY A 280 20.40 7.52 5.21
N ILE A 281 19.32 7.25 4.44
CA ILE A 281 19.13 7.88 3.13
C ILE A 281 18.53 9.26 3.30
N ASP A 282 19.15 10.26 2.67
CA ASP A 282 18.69 11.65 2.73
C ASP A 282 17.26 11.79 2.19
N GLN A 283 16.34 12.24 3.03
CA GLN A 283 14.93 12.37 2.67
C GLN A 283 14.67 13.40 1.56
N ARG A 284 15.59 14.35 1.32
CA ARG A 284 15.50 15.30 0.20
C ARG A 284 15.53 14.60 -1.16
N LEU A 285 16.20 13.44 -1.24
CA LEU A 285 16.21 12.60 -2.45
C LEU A 285 14.83 12.05 -2.78
N ILE A 286 13.94 11.87 -1.79
CA ILE A 286 12.54 11.47 -2.02
C ILE A 286 11.79 12.58 -2.79
N GLY A 287 12.03 13.85 -2.45
CA GLY A 287 11.48 14.98 -3.19
C GLY A 287 11.94 15.01 -4.65
N TRP A 288 13.23 14.77 -4.88
CA TRP A 288 13.81 14.66 -6.23
C TRP A 288 13.20 13.50 -7.04
N GLN A 289 12.95 12.35 -6.40
CA GLN A 289 12.35 11.17 -7.05
C GLN A 289 10.86 11.33 -7.30
N SER A 290 10.12 12.08 -6.47
CA SER A 290 8.66 12.11 -6.42
C SER A 290 8.03 13.30 -7.17
N THR A 291 8.62 13.77 -8.26
CA THR A 291 8.12 14.95 -9.02
C THR A 291 6.67 14.80 -9.48
N ARG A 292 6.27 13.61 -9.93
CA ARG A 292 4.88 13.35 -10.32
C ARG A 292 3.91 13.48 -9.14
N ARG A 293 4.29 13.08 -7.96
CA ARG A 293 3.47 13.22 -6.77
C ARG A 293 3.23 14.70 -6.44
N GLN A 294 4.26 15.52 -6.56
CA GLN A 294 4.15 16.98 -6.35
C GLN A 294 3.15 17.59 -7.33
N GLN A 295 3.24 17.24 -8.61
CA GLN A 295 2.28 17.70 -9.63
C GLN A 295 0.84 17.28 -9.31
N ILE A 296 0.63 16.03 -8.85
CA ILE A 296 -0.69 15.55 -8.44
C ILE A 296 -1.20 16.31 -7.21
N GLU A 297 -0.36 16.55 -6.21
CA GLU A 297 -0.72 17.27 -4.99
C GLU A 297 -1.07 18.74 -5.30
N GLU A 298 -0.36 19.39 -6.21
CA GLU A 298 -0.68 20.74 -6.70
C GLU A 298 -2.03 20.78 -7.43
N ALA A 299 -2.26 19.84 -8.34
CA ALA A 299 -3.53 19.74 -9.06
C ALA A 299 -4.69 19.41 -8.13
N LEU A 300 -4.48 18.52 -7.15
CA LEU A 300 -5.48 18.18 -6.13
C LEU A 300 -5.84 19.39 -5.27
N PHE A 301 -4.84 20.18 -4.89
CA PHE A 301 -5.08 21.41 -4.14
C PHE A 301 -6.00 22.37 -4.91
N VAL A 302 -5.74 22.60 -6.20
CA VAL A 302 -6.57 23.44 -7.06
C VAL A 302 -7.99 22.88 -7.16
N LEU A 303 -8.14 21.59 -7.45
CA LEU A 303 -9.44 20.93 -7.57
C LEU A 303 -10.24 20.94 -6.25
N THR A 304 -9.55 20.87 -5.12
CA THR A 304 -10.20 20.95 -3.80
C THR A 304 -10.69 22.36 -3.52
N ALA A 305 -9.91 23.39 -3.87
CA ALA A 305 -10.33 24.77 -3.73
C ALA A 305 -11.55 25.10 -4.63
N GLU A 306 -11.54 24.63 -5.88
CA GLU A 306 -12.68 24.75 -6.80
C GLU A 306 -13.93 24.06 -6.22
N TYR A 307 -13.79 22.88 -5.63
CA TYR A 307 -14.89 22.16 -4.98
C TYR A 307 -15.47 22.95 -3.80
N VAL A 308 -14.63 23.50 -2.93
CA VAL A 308 -15.08 24.30 -1.77
C VAL A 308 -15.78 25.58 -2.23
N GLU A 309 -15.29 26.23 -3.27
CA GLU A 309 -15.92 27.42 -3.86
C GLU A 309 -17.33 27.09 -4.41
N GLU A 310 -17.49 25.94 -5.08
CA GLU A 310 -18.76 25.50 -5.68
C GLU A 310 -19.78 25.02 -4.64
N HIS A 311 -19.33 24.29 -3.59
CA HIS A 311 -20.23 23.60 -2.68
C HIS A 311 -20.32 24.24 -1.29
N GLY A 312 -19.48 25.21 -0.95
CA GLY A 312 -19.46 25.89 0.34
C GLY A 312 -18.94 25.06 1.52
N HIS A 313 -18.40 23.86 1.28
CA HIS A 313 -17.86 22.98 2.31
C HIS A 313 -16.71 22.10 1.77
N GLU A 314 -15.89 21.57 2.69
CA GLU A 314 -14.82 20.62 2.38
C GLU A 314 -15.38 19.32 1.78
N PRO A 315 -14.64 18.69 0.83
CA PRO A 315 -15.07 17.44 0.21
C PRO A 315 -15.08 16.28 1.23
N GLY A 316 -16.20 15.55 1.30
CA GLY A 316 -16.28 14.29 2.04
C GLY A 316 -15.38 13.21 1.41
N GLU A 317 -15.12 12.08 2.11
CA GLU A 317 -14.18 11.03 1.68
C GLU A 317 -14.36 10.57 0.22
N LYS A 318 -15.60 10.38 -0.23
CA LYS A 318 -15.89 9.94 -1.60
C LYS A 318 -15.56 11.02 -2.62
N ALA A 319 -15.89 12.28 -2.34
CA ALA A 319 -15.57 13.41 -3.19
C ALA A 319 -14.06 13.64 -3.23
N ALA A 320 -13.38 13.63 -2.08
CA ALA A 320 -11.93 13.77 -1.99
C ALA A 320 -11.19 12.69 -2.79
N TYR A 321 -11.67 11.43 -2.74
CA TYR A 321 -11.12 10.37 -3.57
C TYR A 321 -11.33 10.64 -5.07
N GLY A 322 -12.52 11.11 -5.46
CA GLY A 322 -12.81 11.49 -6.85
C GLY A 322 -11.92 12.63 -7.35
N LEU A 323 -11.67 13.65 -6.49
CA LEU A 323 -10.76 14.76 -6.79
C LEU A 323 -9.33 14.27 -6.98
N ALA A 324 -8.85 13.37 -6.11
CA ALA A 324 -7.52 12.77 -6.21
C ALA A 324 -7.34 11.98 -7.52
N CYS A 325 -8.35 11.20 -7.94
CA CYS A 325 -8.32 10.52 -9.23
C CYS A 325 -8.26 11.52 -10.40
N ARG A 326 -9.09 12.57 -10.39
CA ARG A 326 -9.05 13.62 -11.42
C ARG A 326 -7.70 14.35 -11.47
N ALA A 327 -7.10 14.66 -10.32
CA ALA A 327 -5.78 15.27 -10.25
C ALA A 327 -4.71 14.37 -10.88
N ALA A 328 -4.75 13.07 -10.58
CA ALA A 328 -3.83 12.09 -11.15
C ALA A 328 -4.01 11.94 -12.67
N ASP A 329 -5.24 11.97 -13.18
CA ASP A 329 -5.53 11.87 -14.62
C ASP A 329 -5.12 13.16 -15.34
N ARG A 330 -5.47 14.33 -14.79
CA ARG A 330 -5.15 15.65 -15.39
C ARG A 330 -3.64 15.90 -15.52
N THR A 331 -2.84 15.38 -14.59
CA THR A 331 -1.38 15.54 -14.57
C THR A 331 -0.63 14.38 -15.23
N ARG A 332 -1.37 13.44 -15.85
CA ARG A 332 -0.75 12.25 -16.44
C ARG A 332 -0.07 12.60 -17.77
N PRO A 333 1.29 12.51 -17.86
CA PRO A 333 1.97 12.75 -19.11
C PRO A 333 1.62 11.67 -20.16
N PRO A 334 1.71 11.98 -21.44
CA PRO A 334 1.62 10.97 -22.49
C PRO A 334 2.75 9.93 -22.32
N LYS A 335 2.51 8.71 -22.80
CA LYS A 335 3.55 7.69 -22.83
C LYS A 335 4.71 8.16 -23.72
N ARG A 336 5.93 7.90 -23.31
CA ARG A 336 7.12 8.13 -24.16
C ARG A 336 7.05 7.22 -25.37
N LYS A 337 7.58 7.74 -26.47
CA LYS A 337 7.68 6.98 -27.72
C LYS A 337 9.01 6.23 -27.85
N GLU A 338 10.04 6.72 -27.17
CA GLU A 338 11.39 6.17 -27.24
C GLU A 338 11.76 5.46 -25.94
N PRO A 339 11.92 4.14 -25.99
CA PRO A 339 12.40 3.36 -24.85
C PRO A 339 13.88 3.67 -24.58
N ARG A 340 14.33 3.43 -23.33
CA ARG A 340 15.72 3.64 -22.91
C ARG A 340 16.19 2.48 -22.07
N PRO A 341 17.39 1.96 -22.35
CA PRO A 341 17.98 0.89 -21.55
C PRO A 341 18.23 1.35 -20.11
N LEU A 342 18.15 0.42 -19.15
CA LEU A 342 18.33 0.71 -17.72
C LEU A 342 19.68 1.38 -17.42
N SER A 343 20.75 1.00 -18.14
CA SER A 343 22.08 1.61 -18.00
C SER A 343 22.06 3.12 -18.28
N GLU A 344 21.42 3.54 -19.38
CA GLU A 344 21.27 4.96 -19.74
C GLU A 344 20.40 5.70 -18.71
N LEU A 345 19.29 5.09 -18.26
CA LEU A 345 18.42 5.66 -17.24
C LEU A 345 19.18 5.90 -15.94
N ARG A 346 19.96 4.94 -15.47
CA ARG A 346 20.76 5.05 -14.25
C ARG A 346 21.83 6.13 -14.34
N GLU A 347 22.51 6.23 -15.47
CA GLU A 347 23.50 7.28 -15.71
C GLU A 347 22.85 8.68 -15.63
N ARG A 348 21.71 8.87 -16.27
CA ARG A 348 20.95 10.13 -16.24
C ARG A 348 20.46 10.46 -14.84
N TRP A 349 19.89 9.50 -14.13
CA TRP A 349 19.45 9.69 -12.75
C TRP A 349 20.62 10.06 -11.84
N ARG A 350 21.75 9.38 -11.98
CA ARG A 350 22.94 9.69 -11.20
C ARG A 350 23.47 11.09 -11.50
N LYS A 351 23.60 11.49 -12.77
CA LYS A 351 23.98 12.85 -13.16
C LYS A 351 23.02 13.90 -12.56
N SER A 352 21.72 13.68 -12.68
CA SER A 352 20.69 14.57 -12.12
C SER A 352 20.77 14.66 -10.60
N ALA A 353 20.98 13.54 -9.90
CA ALA A 353 21.09 13.51 -8.46
C ALA A 353 22.39 14.19 -7.96
N ILE A 354 23.51 13.96 -8.63
CA ILE A 354 24.79 14.63 -8.31
C ILE A 354 24.69 16.14 -8.52
N ALA A 355 24.06 16.58 -9.60
CA ALA A 355 23.84 18.01 -9.84
C ALA A 355 22.98 18.68 -8.74
N ALA A 356 22.01 17.94 -8.19
CA ALA A 356 21.11 18.48 -7.15
C ALA A 356 21.68 18.39 -5.73
N PHE A 357 22.49 17.38 -5.40
CA PHE A 357 22.88 17.05 -4.01
C PHE A 357 24.39 16.95 -3.80
N GLY A 358 25.20 16.96 -4.86
CA GLY A 358 26.63 16.74 -4.82
C GLY A 358 27.03 15.26 -4.84
N ALA A 359 28.24 15.00 -5.38
CA ALA A 359 28.76 13.63 -5.55
C ALA A 359 28.93 12.90 -4.20
N ASP A 360 29.46 13.60 -3.17
CA ASP A 360 29.71 13.02 -1.84
C ASP A 360 28.42 12.43 -1.21
N VAL A 361 27.26 13.09 -1.38
CA VAL A 361 25.98 12.59 -0.88
C VAL A 361 25.61 11.28 -1.55
N ILE A 362 25.80 11.20 -2.87
CA ILE A 362 25.40 10.04 -3.67
C ILE A 362 26.37 8.86 -3.48
N ASP A 363 27.66 9.12 -3.45
CA ASP A 363 28.70 8.09 -3.33
C ASP A 363 28.71 7.39 -1.98
N ARG A 364 28.25 8.09 -0.92
CA ARG A 364 28.21 7.55 0.45
C ARG A 364 26.86 6.96 0.86
N LEU A 365 25.89 6.85 -0.05
CA LEU A 365 24.53 6.36 0.31
C LEU A 365 24.57 4.99 1.01
N ALA A 366 25.29 4.00 0.47
CA ALA A 366 25.39 2.66 1.06
C ALA A 366 26.09 2.69 2.44
N GLN A 367 27.16 3.46 2.58
CA GLN A 367 27.88 3.62 3.86
C GLN A 367 26.98 4.27 4.91
N ARG A 368 26.23 5.31 4.57
CA ARG A 368 25.30 5.98 5.48
C ARG A 368 24.16 5.06 5.92
N ALA A 369 23.60 4.27 4.99
CA ALA A 369 22.56 3.29 5.31
C ALA A 369 23.07 2.23 6.31
N ARG A 370 24.28 1.69 6.12
CA ARG A 370 24.90 0.73 7.07
C ARG A 370 25.20 1.37 8.42
N ALA A 371 25.73 2.58 8.46
CA ALA A 371 26.01 3.30 9.71
C ALA A 371 24.73 3.61 10.51
N ALA A 372 23.66 4.04 9.82
CA ALA A 372 22.38 4.31 10.46
C ALA A 372 21.72 3.03 11.02
N ALA A 373 21.90 1.89 10.35
CA ALA A 373 21.30 0.62 10.78
C ALA A 373 21.76 0.22 12.20
N ALA A 374 23.02 0.39 12.53
CA ALA A 374 23.54 0.08 13.87
C ALA A 374 22.82 0.90 14.95
N ALA A 375 22.63 2.20 14.71
CA ALA A 375 21.94 3.10 15.63
C ALA A 375 20.44 2.77 15.77
N VAL A 376 19.79 2.36 14.68
CA VAL A 376 18.40 1.92 14.71
C VAL A 376 18.25 0.65 15.52
N TRP A 377 19.05 -0.38 15.22
CA TRP A 377 18.93 -1.69 15.88
C TRP A 377 19.37 -1.71 17.33
N ALA A 378 20.22 -0.79 17.76
CA ALA A 378 20.54 -0.62 19.19
C ALA A 378 19.28 -0.25 20.02
N ARG A 379 18.26 0.34 19.37
CA ARG A 379 17.00 0.75 20.02
C ARG A 379 15.86 -0.27 19.81
N VAL A 380 16.05 -1.28 18.98
CA VAL A 380 15.02 -2.28 18.64
C VAL A 380 15.11 -3.47 19.60
N ARG A 381 14.00 -3.78 20.28
CA ARG A 381 13.88 -5.01 21.07
C ARG A 381 13.59 -6.18 20.13
N PRO A 382 14.35 -7.28 20.20
CA PRO A 382 14.16 -8.41 19.28
C PRO A 382 12.91 -9.25 19.57
N VAL A 383 12.31 -9.10 20.74
CA VAL A 383 11.15 -9.88 21.18
C VAL A 383 9.90 -9.02 21.15
N VAL A 384 8.88 -9.49 20.47
CA VAL A 384 7.56 -8.87 20.39
C VAL A 384 6.65 -9.49 21.46
N ASP A 385 6.11 -8.66 22.34
CA ASP A 385 5.06 -9.06 23.28
C ASP A 385 3.73 -9.11 22.54
N VAL A 386 3.19 -10.31 22.33
CA VAL A 386 1.96 -10.55 21.56
C VAL A 386 0.76 -9.86 22.19
N ALA A 387 0.64 -9.86 23.51
CA ALA A 387 -0.51 -9.25 24.18
C ALA A 387 -0.48 -7.71 24.07
N LEU A 388 0.70 -7.09 24.21
CA LEU A 388 0.86 -5.65 23.95
C LEU A 388 0.62 -5.28 22.50
N ALA A 389 1.07 -6.12 21.57
CA ALA A 389 0.82 -5.95 20.15
C ALA A 389 -0.67 -6.06 19.82
N ALA A 390 -1.38 -7.03 20.42
CA ALA A 390 -2.81 -7.23 20.25
C ALA A 390 -3.62 -5.99 20.70
N VAL A 391 -3.28 -5.43 21.87
CA VAL A 391 -3.91 -4.20 22.37
C VAL A 391 -3.65 -3.00 21.47
N ASP A 392 -2.42 -2.83 20.97
CA ASP A 392 -2.09 -1.76 20.02
C ASP A 392 -2.92 -1.87 18.74
N VAL A 393 -2.95 -3.08 18.15
CA VAL A 393 -3.65 -3.36 16.90
C VAL A 393 -5.15 -3.12 17.02
N VAL A 394 -5.80 -3.66 18.08
CA VAL A 394 -7.25 -3.49 18.25
C VAL A 394 -7.63 -2.04 18.51
N ALA A 395 -6.84 -1.31 19.30
CA ALA A 395 -7.08 0.10 19.59
C ALA A 395 -7.02 0.95 18.31
N VAL A 396 -5.97 0.77 17.50
CA VAL A 396 -5.81 1.51 16.24
C VAL A 396 -6.95 1.19 15.27
N VAL A 397 -7.26 -0.09 15.08
CA VAL A 397 -8.30 -0.50 14.12
C VAL A 397 -9.67 -0.03 14.58
N TYR A 398 -9.98 -0.12 15.89
CA TYR A 398 -11.25 0.34 16.45
C TYR A 398 -11.45 1.86 16.30
N VAL A 399 -10.46 2.66 16.68
CA VAL A 399 -10.56 4.13 16.54
C VAL A 399 -10.72 4.54 15.08
N MET A 400 -10.06 3.82 14.16
CA MET A 400 -10.12 4.15 12.75
C MET A 400 -11.39 3.69 12.04
N ARG A 401 -12.09 2.64 12.55
CA ARG A 401 -13.18 2.00 11.80
C ARG A 401 -14.45 1.76 12.61
N GLY A 402 -14.37 1.68 13.94
CA GLY A 402 -15.46 1.25 14.79
C GLY A 402 -15.79 -0.25 14.65
N ALA A 403 -16.25 -0.66 13.47
CA ALA A 403 -16.49 -2.06 13.11
C ALA A 403 -15.52 -2.49 11.99
N PHE A 404 -15.00 -3.71 12.07
CA PHE A 404 -13.93 -4.19 11.21
C PHE A 404 -14.01 -5.70 10.94
N LYS A 405 -13.21 -6.17 9.99
CA LYS A 405 -13.01 -7.59 9.65
C LYS A 405 -11.58 -8.02 9.94
N ARG A 406 -11.33 -9.34 9.97
CA ARG A 406 -10.01 -9.93 10.25
C ARG A 406 -8.87 -9.35 9.38
N HIS A 407 -9.10 -9.11 8.10
CA HIS A 407 -8.06 -8.55 7.22
C HIS A 407 -7.64 -7.11 7.58
N HIS A 408 -8.49 -6.34 8.28
CA HIS A 408 -8.09 -5.03 8.81
C HIS A 408 -7.12 -5.18 10.00
N LEU A 409 -7.34 -6.20 10.83
CA LEU A 409 -6.44 -6.54 11.93
C LEU A 409 -5.09 -7.04 11.39
N LEU A 410 -5.10 -7.92 10.36
CA LEU A 410 -3.88 -8.39 9.71
C LEU A 410 -3.04 -7.24 9.14
N ALA A 411 -3.69 -6.32 8.43
CA ALA A 411 -3.00 -5.15 7.90
C ALA A 411 -2.34 -4.31 9.00
N GLU A 412 -2.98 -4.15 10.15
CA GLU A 412 -2.44 -3.35 11.24
C GLU A 412 -1.38 -4.11 12.05
N ALA A 413 -1.55 -5.43 12.26
CA ALA A 413 -0.53 -6.27 12.90
C ALA A 413 0.79 -6.26 12.11
N ARG A 414 0.73 -6.37 10.79
CA ARG A 414 1.91 -6.31 9.89
C ARG A 414 2.58 -4.94 9.92
N ARG A 415 1.79 -3.84 9.98
CA ARG A 415 2.35 -2.50 10.19
C ARG A 415 3.01 -2.36 11.55
N TYR A 416 2.36 -2.86 12.59
CA TYR A 416 2.95 -2.89 13.93
C TYR A 416 4.32 -3.59 13.92
N LEU A 417 4.41 -4.77 13.31
CA LEU A 417 5.66 -5.49 13.17
C LEU A 417 6.71 -4.69 12.39
N SER A 418 6.33 -4.05 11.29
CA SER A 418 7.23 -3.17 10.52
C SER A 418 7.80 -2.04 11.38
N TYR A 419 6.97 -1.42 12.24
CA TYR A 419 7.39 -0.30 13.09
C TYR A 419 8.26 -0.72 14.26
N VAL A 420 8.04 -1.90 14.84
CA VAL A 420 8.80 -2.35 16.02
C VAL A 420 10.06 -3.12 15.66
N LEU A 421 10.06 -3.91 14.59
CA LEU A 421 11.18 -4.76 14.18
C LEU A 421 12.19 -4.05 13.26
N ARG A 422 11.77 -3.01 12.55
CA ARG A 422 12.66 -2.18 11.71
C ARG A 422 13.48 -2.99 10.69
N GLY A 423 12.87 -4.03 10.11
CA GLY A 423 13.50 -4.94 9.17
C GLY A 423 14.15 -6.17 9.79
N ARG A 424 14.15 -6.32 11.12
CA ARG A 424 14.52 -7.61 11.73
C ARG A 424 13.45 -8.66 11.41
N PRO A 425 13.84 -9.91 11.15
CA PRO A 425 12.90 -10.95 10.78
C PRO A 425 11.92 -11.24 11.93
N HIS A 426 10.67 -11.47 11.60
CA HIS A 426 9.65 -11.93 12.52
C HIS A 426 9.53 -13.46 12.49
N GLN A 427 9.03 -14.03 13.59
CA GLN A 427 8.71 -15.45 13.61
C GLN A 427 7.53 -15.73 12.65
N PRO A 428 7.60 -16.77 11.82
CA PRO A 428 6.48 -17.15 10.94
C PRO A 428 5.17 -17.26 11.73
N GLY A 429 4.09 -16.67 11.18
CA GLY A 429 2.77 -16.65 11.79
C GLY A 429 2.62 -15.72 13.01
N LEU A 430 3.58 -14.87 13.32
CA LEU A 430 3.49 -13.92 14.44
C LEU A 430 2.36 -12.90 14.23
N ASP A 431 2.17 -12.42 13.01
CA ASP A 431 1.06 -11.54 12.62
C ASP A 431 -0.30 -12.20 12.84
N GLU A 432 -0.44 -13.46 12.44
CA GLU A 432 -1.66 -14.25 12.65
C GLU A 432 -1.91 -14.52 14.14
N ARG A 433 -0.87 -14.81 14.93
CA ARG A 433 -0.99 -14.97 16.39
C ARG A 433 -1.45 -13.69 17.07
N ILE A 434 -0.90 -12.54 16.68
CA ILE A 434 -1.37 -11.24 17.19
C ILE A 434 -2.85 -11.05 16.87
N VAL A 435 -3.25 -11.31 15.62
CA VAL A 435 -4.65 -11.19 15.19
C VAL A 435 -5.55 -12.18 15.91
N GLN A 436 -5.10 -13.42 16.13
CA GLN A 436 -5.88 -14.41 16.86
C GLN A 436 -6.11 -13.97 18.32
N THR A 437 -5.06 -13.49 19.00
CA THR A 437 -5.20 -12.91 20.35
C THR A 437 -6.17 -11.72 20.36
N VAL A 438 -6.14 -10.85 19.32
CA VAL A 438 -7.12 -9.76 19.20
C VAL A 438 -8.56 -10.30 19.11
N VAL A 439 -8.76 -11.32 18.24
CA VAL A 439 -10.10 -11.88 18.01
C VAL A 439 -10.64 -12.55 19.25
N ASP A 440 -9.83 -13.35 19.93
CA ASP A 440 -10.25 -14.15 21.06
C ASP A 440 -10.46 -13.30 22.34
N ASP A 441 -9.55 -12.38 22.62
CA ASP A 441 -9.50 -11.69 23.91
C ASP A 441 -10.15 -10.29 23.87
N TYR A 442 -10.18 -9.61 22.70
CA TYR A 442 -10.51 -8.18 22.66
C TYR A 442 -11.57 -7.80 21.64
N THR A 443 -12.28 -8.76 21.03
CA THR A 443 -13.36 -8.45 20.08
C THR A 443 -14.67 -9.15 20.40
N ARG A 444 -15.76 -8.58 19.89
CA ARG A 444 -17.09 -9.19 19.87
C ARG A 444 -17.73 -9.05 18.48
N PRO A 445 -18.58 -10.00 18.08
CA PRO A 445 -19.29 -9.93 16.80
C PRO A 445 -20.27 -8.74 16.76
N VAL A 446 -20.48 -8.20 15.55
CA VAL A 446 -21.45 -7.14 15.28
C VAL A 446 -22.36 -7.56 14.15
N GLY A 447 -23.66 -7.65 14.41
CA GLY A 447 -24.66 -8.04 13.43
C GLY A 447 -24.50 -9.48 12.93
N ARG A 448 -25.00 -9.74 11.73
CA ARG A 448 -24.85 -11.04 11.06
C ARG A 448 -23.64 -11.03 10.15
N GLY A 449 -22.71 -11.97 10.29
CA GLY A 449 -21.54 -12.16 9.42
C GLY A 449 -20.20 -11.97 10.12
N LEU A 450 -19.14 -11.65 9.32
CA LEU A 450 -17.74 -11.60 9.78
C LEU A 450 -17.30 -10.23 10.31
N MET A 451 -18.25 -9.36 10.68
CA MET A 451 -17.94 -8.05 11.26
C MET A 451 -17.72 -8.19 12.77
N MET A 452 -16.71 -7.48 13.28
CA MET A 452 -16.32 -7.42 14.68
C MET A 452 -16.17 -5.96 15.12
N THR A 453 -16.23 -5.74 16.42
CA THR A 453 -15.82 -4.48 17.05
C THR A 453 -14.99 -4.78 18.30
N ALA A 454 -14.26 -3.79 18.80
CA ALA A 454 -13.50 -3.97 20.04
C ALA A 454 -14.46 -4.23 21.23
N ASP A 455 -14.09 -5.20 22.07
CA ASP A 455 -14.71 -5.37 23.37
C ASP A 455 -14.06 -4.42 24.38
N LEU A 456 -14.74 -3.31 24.65
CA LEU A 456 -14.23 -2.30 25.57
C LEU A 456 -14.19 -2.79 27.02
N HIS A 457 -15.01 -3.80 27.39
CA HIS A 457 -14.95 -4.38 28.74
C HIS A 457 -13.71 -5.26 28.92
N ALA A 458 -13.31 -5.99 27.88
CA ALA A 458 -12.07 -6.77 27.91
C ALA A 458 -10.82 -5.86 27.92
N LEU A 459 -10.85 -4.75 27.21
CA LEU A 459 -9.77 -3.75 27.21
C LEU A 459 -9.68 -2.96 28.53
N TYR A 460 -10.82 -2.81 29.26
CA TYR A 460 -10.94 -2.06 30.51
C TYR A 460 -11.71 -2.85 31.58
N PRO A 461 -11.14 -3.92 32.13
CA PRO A 461 -11.90 -4.90 32.89
C PRO A 461 -12.48 -4.43 34.25
N ARG A 462 -12.17 -3.25 34.77
CA ARG A 462 -12.59 -2.89 36.13
C ARG A 462 -12.84 -1.42 36.44
N ASP A 463 -12.81 -0.51 35.46
CA ASP A 463 -12.98 0.90 35.79
C ASP A 463 -13.79 1.68 34.78
N THR A 464 -14.95 2.18 35.22
CA THR A 464 -15.86 2.99 34.41
C THR A 464 -15.29 4.35 34.02
N GLY A 465 -14.25 4.84 34.74
CA GLY A 465 -13.58 6.11 34.47
C GLY A 465 -12.83 6.13 33.15
N ASP A 466 -12.28 5.00 32.73
CA ASP A 466 -11.34 4.95 31.57
C ASP A 466 -11.99 4.68 30.21
N GLN A 467 -13.21 4.19 30.16
CA GLN A 467 -14.01 4.26 28.92
C GLN A 467 -14.12 5.72 28.42
N ALA A 468 -13.96 6.66 29.34
CA ALA A 468 -13.88 8.09 29.04
C ALA A 468 -12.67 8.48 28.16
N VAL A 469 -11.57 7.72 28.15
CA VAL A 469 -10.36 8.04 27.34
C VAL A 469 -10.56 7.70 25.87
N LEU A 470 -11.13 6.54 25.53
CA LEU A 470 -11.35 6.17 24.13
C LEU A 470 -12.51 6.93 23.49
N ARG A 471 -13.59 7.21 24.23
CA ARG A 471 -14.75 7.94 23.69
C ARG A 471 -14.42 9.37 23.25
N PRO A 472 -13.71 10.20 24.02
CA PRO A 472 -13.27 11.51 23.58
C PRO A 472 -12.34 11.42 22.36
N LEU A 473 -11.39 10.46 22.32
CA LEU A 473 -10.47 10.28 21.22
C LEU A 473 -11.19 9.85 19.93
N THR A 474 -12.22 9.01 20.02
CA THR A 474 -13.03 8.64 18.85
C THR A 474 -13.88 9.79 18.32
N ARG A 475 -14.32 10.71 19.18
CA ARG A 475 -15.21 11.84 18.85
C ARG A 475 -14.47 13.15 18.53
N ASN A 476 -13.23 13.29 18.98
CA ASN A 476 -12.45 14.50 18.74
C ASN A 476 -12.12 14.65 17.25
N ARG A 477 -12.76 15.61 16.57
CA ARG A 477 -12.53 15.89 15.14
C ARG A 477 -11.36 16.86 14.88
N THR A 478 -10.77 17.45 15.91
CA THR A 478 -9.66 18.40 15.75
C THR A 478 -8.33 17.69 15.46
N LEU A 479 -8.17 16.46 15.95
CA LEU A 479 -6.98 15.66 15.68
C LEU A 479 -7.19 14.74 14.46
N PRO A 480 -6.15 14.55 13.63
CA PRO A 480 -6.16 13.56 12.56
C PRO A 480 -6.49 12.15 13.09
N LEU A 481 -7.24 11.39 12.31
CA LEU A 481 -7.77 10.09 12.74
C LEU A 481 -6.70 9.11 13.23
N TYR A 482 -5.57 9.02 12.53
CA TYR A 482 -4.48 8.13 12.94
C TYR A 482 -3.76 8.62 14.20
N ALA A 483 -3.59 9.93 14.40
CA ALA A 483 -3.02 10.47 15.63
C ALA A 483 -3.88 10.09 16.85
N ARG A 484 -5.21 10.20 16.73
CA ARG A 484 -6.15 9.72 17.78
C ARG A 484 -5.99 8.23 18.06
N ALA A 485 -5.85 7.43 17.00
CA ALA A 485 -5.66 5.99 17.11
C ALA A 485 -4.36 5.63 17.85
N ARG A 486 -3.27 6.35 17.56
CA ARG A 486 -1.99 6.16 18.27
C ARG A 486 -2.08 6.52 19.74
N LEU A 487 -2.67 7.66 20.08
CA LEU A 487 -2.88 8.07 21.48
C LEU A 487 -3.68 7.04 22.27
N ALA A 488 -4.73 6.48 21.66
CA ALA A 488 -5.52 5.41 22.28
C ALA A 488 -4.68 4.14 22.54
N ALA A 489 -3.90 3.71 21.55
CA ALA A 489 -3.04 2.54 21.66
C ALA A 489 -1.96 2.73 22.73
N ASP A 490 -1.32 3.89 22.77
CA ASP A 490 -0.26 4.19 23.73
C ASP A 490 -0.79 4.28 25.16
N ALA A 491 -1.98 4.88 25.37
CA ALA A 491 -2.65 4.90 26.68
C ALA A 491 -2.99 3.50 27.19
N LEU A 492 -3.52 2.63 26.34
CA LEU A 492 -3.84 1.24 26.70
C LEU A 492 -2.60 0.41 27.02
N LYS A 493 -1.52 0.55 26.25
CA LYS A 493 -0.26 -0.14 26.53
C LYS A 493 0.36 0.32 27.85
N ALA A 494 0.34 1.62 28.14
CA ALA A 494 0.81 2.16 29.40
C ALA A 494 0.07 1.53 30.60
N ARG A 495 -1.23 1.35 30.49
CA ARG A 495 -2.04 0.65 31.51
C ARG A 495 -1.64 -0.80 31.69
N MET A 496 -1.51 -1.55 30.60
CA MET A 496 -1.05 -2.95 30.71
C MET A 496 0.31 -3.06 31.39
N HIS A 497 1.22 -2.14 31.08
CA HIS A 497 2.51 -2.11 31.78
C HIS A 497 2.38 -1.78 33.26
N ALA A 498 1.48 -0.88 33.64
CA ALA A 498 1.22 -0.55 35.04
C ALA A 498 0.59 -1.75 35.78
N ALA A 499 -0.43 -2.40 35.20
CA ALA A 499 -1.06 -3.59 35.78
C ALA A 499 -0.05 -4.72 36.00
N ARG A 500 0.77 -5.05 35.01
CA ARG A 500 1.81 -6.08 35.12
C ARG A 500 2.88 -5.74 36.17
N ARG A 501 3.21 -4.46 36.37
CA ARG A 501 4.09 -4.03 37.45
C ARG A 501 3.46 -4.24 38.81
N ALA A 502 2.18 -3.86 38.97
CA ALA A 502 1.43 -4.07 40.21
C ALA A 502 1.33 -5.56 40.58
N GLU A 503 1.04 -6.44 39.62
CA GLU A 503 1.04 -7.90 39.84
C GLU A 503 2.40 -8.44 40.29
N ARG A 504 3.50 -7.98 39.68
CA ARG A 504 4.86 -8.39 40.08
C ARG A 504 5.23 -7.89 41.48
N LEU A 505 4.79 -6.72 41.85
CA LEU A 505 5.00 -6.18 43.19
C LEU A 505 4.13 -6.92 44.22
N GLY A 506 2.84 -7.17 43.91
CA GLY A 506 1.93 -7.94 44.76
C GLY A 506 2.37 -9.40 44.95
N SER A 507 2.95 -10.04 43.91
CA SER A 507 3.49 -11.39 44.02
C SER A 507 4.78 -11.48 44.87
N ARG A 508 5.57 -10.41 44.93
CA ARG A 508 6.77 -10.33 45.83
C ARG A 508 6.38 -10.04 47.27
N ALA A 509 5.22 -9.49 47.53
CA ALA A 509 4.71 -9.18 48.85
C ALA A 509 3.95 -10.35 49.52
N ARG A 510 3.80 -11.51 48.86
CA ARG A 510 3.30 -12.72 49.51
C ARG A 510 4.43 -13.35 50.31
N PRO A 511 4.40 -13.37 51.64
CA PRO A 511 5.43 -14.08 52.43
C PRO A 511 5.33 -15.55 52.07
N HIS A 512 6.44 -16.17 51.70
CA HIS A 512 6.58 -17.61 51.69
C HIS A 512 6.41 -18.08 53.14
N THR A 513 5.23 -18.50 53.50
CA THR A 513 5.03 -19.30 54.73
C THR A 513 5.65 -20.66 54.45
N VAL A 514 6.92 -20.79 54.78
CA VAL A 514 7.54 -22.09 55.01
C VAL A 514 6.94 -22.63 56.30
N ALA A 515 6.09 -23.63 56.16
CA ALA A 515 5.60 -24.38 57.31
C ALA A 515 6.81 -25.15 57.93
N VAL A 516 7.28 -24.70 59.07
CA VAL A 516 8.16 -25.49 59.95
C VAL A 516 7.24 -26.24 60.91
N PRO A 517 7.35 -27.58 60.96
CA PRO A 517 6.55 -28.35 61.94
C PRO A 517 7.15 -28.22 63.34
N GLY A 518 6.36 -27.76 64.28
CA GLY A 518 6.49 -28.02 65.69
C GLY A 518 7.40 -27.12 66.48
N THR A 519 6.82 -26.15 67.21
CA THR A 519 6.94 -25.96 68.67
C THR A 519 5.98 -24.84 69.13
N SER A 520 5.26 -25.11 70.19
CA SER A 520 4.31 -24.25 70.90
C SER A 520 5.01 -23.16 71.72
N ARG A 521 4.39 -22.01 71.82
CA ARG A 521 4.17 -21.06 72.92
C ARG A 521 4.43 -19.58 72.60
N SER A 522 3.37 -18.84 72.70
CA SER A 522 3.15 -17.53 73.28
C SER A 522 4.15 -16.39 73.11
N GLY A 523 3.69 -15.30 72.53
CA GLY A 523 4.33 -13.98 72.60
C GLY A 523 3.85 -13.03 71.50
N LEU A 524 2.68 -12.43 71.66
CA LEU A 524 2.23 -11.31 70.81
C LEU A 524 3.06 -10.07 71.11
N LEU A 525 3.86 -9.64 70.12
CA LEU A 525 4.35 -8.26 70.02
C LEU A 525 3.76 -7.63 68.78
N PRO A 526 3.26 -6.39 68.82
CA PRO A 526 2.69 -5.71 67.66
C PRO A 526 3.79 -5.28 66.71
N LEU A 527 3.70 -5.77 65.47
CA LEU A 527 4.53 -5.31 64.35
C LEU A 527 4.13 -3.88 63.98
N ARG A 528 5.09 -2.98 63.98
CA ARG A 528 4.99 -1.62 63.46
C ARG A 528 4.62 -1.66 61.97
N PRO A 529 3.79 -0.78 61.45
CA PRO A 529 3.49 -0.74 60.01
C PRO A 529 4.74 -0.39 59.23
N ASP A 530 4.98 -1.17 58.16
CA ASP A 530 6.11 -1.05 57.26
C ASP A 530 6.11 0.30 56.54
N ARG A 531 7.09 1.13 56.86
CA ARG A 531 7.39 2.38 56.13
C ARG A 531 7.74 2.17 54.66
N GLU A 532 8.07 0.94 54.24
CA GLU A 532 8.39 0.61 52.86
C GLU A 532 7.15 0.48 51.94
N ALA A 533 6.03 0.00 52.47
CA ALA A 533 4.76 -0.06 51.74
C ALA A 533 4.21 1.33 51.42
N GLY A 534 4.36 2.30 52.34
CA GLY A 534 3.97 3.70 52.11
C GLY A 534 4.82 4.37 51.04
N ARG A 535 6.14 4.14 51.04
CA ARG A 535 7.05 4.68 50.03
C ARG A 535 6.84 4.08 48.65
N ALA A 536 6.49 2.80 48.54
CA ALA A 536 6.14 2.15 47.28
C ALA A 536 4.86 2.71 46.67
N GLN A 537 3.88 3.04 47.54
CA GLN A 537 2.60 3.63 47.11
C GLN A 537 2.74 5.10 46.69
N GLU A 538 3.57 5.88 47.37
CA GLU A 538 3.92 7.24 46.98
C GLU A 538 4.75 7.28 45.68
N GLN A 539 5.69 6.35 45.46
CA GLN A 539 6.42 6.22 44.19
C GLN A 539 5.52 5.76 43.03
N GLN A 540 4.49 4.96 43.32
CA GLN A 540 3.55 4.49 42.31
C GLN A 540 2.61 5.63 41.88
N GLN A 541 2.11 6.44 42.83
CA GLN A 541 1.31 7.62 42.55
C GLN A 541 2.14 8.68 41.81
N GLY A 542 3.40 8.87 42.15
CA GLY A 542 4.32 9.77 41.45
C GLY A 542 4.62 9.34 40.00
N THR A 543 4.72 8.03 39.73
CA THR A 543 4.94 7.52 38.36
C THR A 543 3.66 7.53 37.52
N GLU A 544 2.49 7.37 38.12
CA GLU A 544 1.20 7.53 37.41
C GLU A 544 0.91 8.99 37.09
N ALA A 545 1.18 9.90 38.03
CA ALA A 545 1.09 11.34 37.79
C ALA A 545 2.06 11.80 36.68
N ALA A 546 3.30 11.32 36.68
CA ALA A 546 4.27 11.63 35.64
C ALA A 546 3.89 11.06 34.26
N ALA A 547 3.30 9.86 34.20
CA ALA A 547 2.82 9.26 32.94
C ALA A 547 1.56 9.98 32.41
N LEU A 548 0.69 10.43 33.29
CA LEU A 548 -0.47 11.27 32.94
C LEU A 548 -0.03 12.66 32.46
N GLU A 549 0.95 13.26 33.11
CA GLU A 549 1.53 14.56 32.71
C GLU A 549 2.26 14.47 31.36
N GLN A 550 3.01 13.38 31.13
CA GLN A 550 3.65 13.13 29.83
C GLN A 550 2.62 12.91 28.71
N THR A 551 1.51 12.24 29.01
CA THR A 551 0.39 12.06 28.07
C THR A 551 -0.30 13.40 27.79
N ARG A 552 -0.50 14.24 28.81
CA ARG A 552 -1.06 15.57 28.68
C ARG A 552 -0.17 16.50 27.88
N SER A 553 1.13 16.53 28.17
CA SER A 553 2.15 17.27 27.41
C SER A 553 2.20 16.83 25.94
N THR A 554 2.08 15.53 25.67
CA THR A 554 2.03 15.00 24.29
C THR A 554 0.75 15.43 23.57
N ILE A 555 -0.39 15.44 24.26
CA ILE A 555 -1.66 15.92 23.70
C ILE A 555 -1.58 17.42 23.38
N GLU A 556 -1.01 18.21 24.28
CA GLU A 556 -0.80 19.66 24.10
C GLU A 556 0.17 19.94 22.94
N ALA A 557 1.28 19.20 22.84
CA ALA A 557 2.23 19.34 21.75
C ALA A 557 1.61 19.00 20.38
N VAL A 558 0.79 17.95 20.31
CA VAL A 558 0.06 17.57 19.08
C VAL A 558 -1.02 18.61 18.74
N ALA A 559 -1.71 19.17 19.74
CA ALA A 559 -2.69 20.24 19.53
C ALA A 559 -2.03 21.53 19.02
N GLN A 560 -0.87 21.90 19.58
CA GLN A 560 -0.09 23.04 19.11
C GLN A 560 0.44 22.83 17.68
N MET A 561 0.88 21.63 17.34
CA MET A 561 1.33 21.30 15.99
C MET A 561 0.17 21.33 14.98
N ALA A 562 -1.01 20.88 15.38
CA ALA A 562 -2.22 20.97 14.55
C ALA A 562 -2.66 22.42 14.32
N ALA A 563 -2.57 23.29 15.36
CA ALA A 563 -2.84 24.72 15.25
C ALA A 563 -1.86 25.40 14.30
N LYS A 564 -0.55 25.19 14.45
CA LYS A 564 0.48 25.70 13.53
C LYS A 564 0.27 25.25 12.09
N LEU A 565 -0.17 24.02 11.87
CA LEU A 565 -0.48 23.53 10.54
C LEU A 565 -1.68 24.26 9.92
N GLN A 566 -2.73 24.49 10.70
CA GLN A 566 -3.90 25.27 10.27
C GLN A 566 -3.52 26.71 9.92
N ASP A 567 -2.68 27.34 10.73
CA ASP A 567 -2.21 28.71 10.47
C ASP A 567 -1.35 28.76 9.21
N THR A 568 -0.44 27.79 9.02
CA THR A 568 0.35 27.68 7.78
C THR A 568 -0.52 27.49 6.54
N VAL A 569 -1.61 26.70 6.65
CA VAL A 569 -2.57 26.50 5.56
C VAL A 569 -3.33 27.79 5.27
N ARG A 570 -3.77 28.53 6.31
CA ARG A 570 -4.44 29.83 6.17
C ARG A 570 -3.54 30.89 5.56
N GLU A 571 -2.28 30.98 6.01
CA GLU A 571 -1.30 31.92 5.45
C GLU A 571 -1.01 31.63 3.97
N ARG A 572 -0.83 30.36 3.60
CA ARG A 572 -0.64 29.97 2.21
C ARG A 572 -1.88 30.23 1.35
N ALA A 573 -3.08 30.03 1.88
CA ALA A 573 -4.34 30.37 1.19
C ALA A 573 -4.47 31.88 0.99
N ALA A 574 -4.17 32.69 2.01
CA ALA A 574 -4.19 34.15 1.94
C ALA A 574 -3.14 34.71 0.95
N ALA A 575 -1.90 34.18 0.99
CA ALA A 575 -0.85 34.59 0.04
C ALA A 575 -1.22 34.26 -1.42
N ARG A 576 -1.90 33.13 -1.66
CA ARG A 576 -2.35 32.75 -3.00
C ARG A 576 -3.56 33.54 -3.47
N ALA A 577 -4.50 33.88 -2.58
CA ALA A 577 -5.60 34.80 -2.88
C ALA A 577 -5.07 36.19 -3.27
N ALA A 578 -4.07 36.72 -2.55
CA ALA A 578 -3.39 37.96 -2.88
C ALA A 578 -2.68 37.90 -4.25
N ALA A 579 -1.98 36.79 -4.55
CA ALA A 579 -1.33 36.59 -5.84
C ALA A 579 -2.32 36.50 -7.00
N ARG A 580 -3.52 35.91 -6.77
CA ARG A 580 -4.62 35.85 -7.76
C ARG A 580 -5.23 37.23 -7.98
N ALA A 581 -5.47 38.01 -6.94
CA ALA A 581 -5.96 39.38 -7.03
C ALA A 581 -4.96 40.29 -7.77
N ALA A 582 -3.65 40.09 -7.57
CA ALA A 582 -2.62 40.80 -8.31
C ALA A 582 -2.60 40.47 -9.81
N ARG A 583 -2.90 39.22 -10.20
CA ARG A 583 -3.01 38.79 -11.59
C ARG A 583 -4.31 39.20 -12.30
N GLN A 584 -5.36 39.55 -11.55
CA GLN A 584 -6.65 39.99 -12.05
C GLN A 584 -6.77 41.52 -12.16
N ARG A 585 -5.73 42.29 -11.79
CA ARG A 585 -5.71 43.72 -12.07
C ARG A 585 -5.72 43.92 -13.58
N PRO A 586 -6.66 44.67 -14.12
CA PRO A 586 -6.70 44.96 -15.55
C PRO A 586 -5.40 45.68 -15.94
N THR A 587 -4.78 45.20 -16.97
CA THR A 587 -3.66 45.92 -17.62
C THR A 587 -4.14 47.31 -18.00
N PRO A 588 -3.39 48.39 -17.64
CA PRO A 588 -3.75 49.73 -18.10
C PRO A 588 -3.81 49.72 -19.63
N PRO A 589 -4.76 50.43 -20.23
CA PRO A 589 -4.88 50.46 -21.69
C PRO A 589 -3.58 50.99 -22.29
N ALA A 590 -3.13 50.31 -23.33
CA ALA A 590 -1.95 50.73 -24.10
C ALA A 590 -2.14 52.16 -24.59
N PRO A 591 -1.10 53.04 -24.61
CA PRO A 591 -1.20 54.41 -25.12
C PRO A 591 -1.65 54.35 -26.58
N SER A 592 -2.75 55.08 -26.87
CA SER A 592 -3.30 55.24 -28.22
C SER A 592 -2.23 55.91 -29.10
N HIS A 593 -1.66 55.14 -30.01
CA HIS A 593 -0.90 55.70 -31.13
C HIS A 593 -1.89 56.28 -32.16
N THR A 594 -1.94 57.62 -32.21
CA THR A 594 -2.56 58.35 -33.32
C THR A 594 -1.65 58.20 -34.55
N PRO A 595 -2.13 57.66 -35.69
CA PRO A 595 -1.31 57.65 -36.89
C PRO A 595 -1.25 59.04 -37.54
N PRO A 596 -0.12 59.38 -38.19
CA PRO A 596 -0.01 60.66 -38.90
C PRO A 596 -0.88 60.68 -40.16
N PRO A 597 -1.40 61.88 -40.57
CA PRO A 597 -2.27 62.01 -41.70
C PRO A 597 -1.56 61.90 -43.05
N GLY A 598 -2.15 61.13 -43.95
CA GLY A 598 -2.00 61.25 -45.37
C GLY A 598 -1.09 60.27 -46.09
N VAL A 599 -1.70 59.21 -46.68
CA VAL A 599 -1.43 58.78 -48.07
C VAL A 599 -2.68 58.03 -48.56
N GLN A 600 -3.27 58.52 -49.66
CA GLN A 600 -4.43 57.91 -50.33
C GLN A 600 -4.02 56.63 -51.07
N PRO A 601 -4.86 55.59 -51.13
CA PRO A 601 -4.61 54.41 -51.96
C PRO A 601 -5.13 54.59 -53.37
N THR A 602 -4.31 54.25 -54.32
CA THR A 602 -4.67 54.06 -55.73
C THR A 602 -5.40 52.72 -55.95
N PRO A 603 -6.43 52.67 -56.85
CA PRO A 603 -7.17 51.46 -57.12
C PRO A 603 -6.50 50.61 -58.19
N GLY A 604 -6.39 49.34 -58.03
CA GLY A 604 -5.79 48.46 -59.02
C GLY A 604 -6.00 46.96 -58.82
N ARG A 605 -6.99 46.45 -59.59
CA ARG A 605 -7.05 45.10 -60.20
C ARG A 605 -7.34 43.86 -59.34
N THR A 606 -8.53 43.40 -59.50
CA THR A 606 -8.91 41.97 -59.41
C THR A 606 -8.15 41.10 -60.38
N PRO A 607 -7.85 39.85 -60.06
CA PRO A 607 -7.98 38.76 -61.04
C PRO A 607 -8.99 37.72 -60.60
N THR A 608 -9.80 37.41 -61.56
CA THR A 608 -10.69 36.26 -61.67
C THR A 608 -9.95 34.95 -61.79
N GLY A 609 -10.52 33.90 -61.23
CA GLY A 609 -10.63 32.63 -61.95
C GLY A 609 -9.68 31.53 -61.64
N GLY A 610 -10.29 30.35 -61.35
CA GLY A 610 -9.75 29.09 -61.84
C GLY A 610 -9.72 27.95 -60.85
N LEU A 611 -10.74 27.13 -60.88
CA LEU A 611 -10.79 25.74 -60.45
C LEU A 611 -9.61 24.92 -60.97
N ALA A 612 -9.04 24.08 -60.10
CA ALA A 612 -8.77 22.63 -60.33
C ALA A 612 -8.40 22.00 -58.98
#